data_e10dbfa04be64a219fc6f72be0446267
#
_entry.id   e10dbfa04be64a219fc6f72be0446267
#
_cell.length_a   1.000
_cell.length_b   1.000
_cell.length_c   1.000
_cell.angle_alpha   90.00
_cell.angle_beta   90.00
_cell.angle_gamma   90.00
#
_symmetry.space_group_name_H-M   'P 1'
#
loop_
_entity.id
_entity.type
_entity.pdbx_description
1 polymer ?
#
loop_
_entity_poly.entity_id
_entity_poly.type
_entity_poly.pdbx_seq_one_letter_code
_entity_poly.pdbx_strand_id
1 'polypeptide(L)'
;NIMEAYDKANCEAISINTSYSDAVIPWLKSAGKAYFDFGSGNLNHLVPRIKFYIAEKYGIKNFNDIDVTIAVSHFHDVVISKEGHAEGQDILLDIKFQGKDMDFNKEELLKSCSIAMPVDQKRNMMNASSNFDIIFSVLTALREEKQVKIHTPGVNGEIGGYPIIIDGVTATAKFDESVWTIDQMRKANRESIYCDGVENITDATLVYTDELVAKVKKSFNVDLPKSVKFVDIENVADLIINQIIKPQVFIFVQ
;
A
#
# COMPACT_ATOMS: atom_id res chain seq x y z
N ASN A 1 3.26 15.82 13.42
CA ASN A 1 2.73 17.22 13.46
C ASN A 1 1.30 17.30 12.94
N ILE A 2 0.95 16.78 11.72
CA ILE A 2 -0.43 16.87 11.19
C ILE A 2 -1.41 16.11 12.09
N MET A 3 -1.13 14.85 12.42
CA MET A 3 -2.01 14.04 13.26
C MET A 3 -2.09 14.53 14.70
N GLU A 4 -1.03 15.13 15.23
CA GLU A 4 -1.10 15.80 16.54
C GLU A 4 -2.05 17.02 16.52
N ALA A 5 -2.05 17.79 15.44
CA ALA A 5 -2.97 18.92 15.28
C ALA A 5 -4.41 18.44 15.12
N TYR A 6 -4.62 17.36 14.36
CA TYR A 6 -5.90 16.69 14.17
C TYR A 6 -6.49 16.23 15.50
N ASP A 7 -5.69 15.51 16.30
CA ASP A 7 -6.07 15.01 17.62
C ASP A 7 -6.39 16.15 18.61
N LYS A 8 -5.52 17.18 18.67
CA LYS A 8 -5.73 18.37 19.51
C LYS A 8 -7.01 19.17 19.12
N ALA A 9 -7.39 19.11 17.87
CA ALA A 9 -8.61 19.76 17.38
C ALA A 9 -9.89 18.95 17.64
N ASN A 10 -9.76 17.74 18.22
CA ASN A 10 -10.86 16.76 18.36
C ASN A 10 -11.61 16.56 17.04
N CYS A 11 -10.87 16.40 15.95
CA CYS A 11 -11.46 16.21 14.64
C CYS A 11 -11.96 14.78 14.48
N GLU A 12 -13.18 14.60 13.99
CA GLU A 12 -13.84 13.28 13.80
C GLU A 12 -13.94 12.89 12.31
N ALA A 13 -13.28 13.61 11.41
CA ALA A 13 -13.31 13.32 9.99
C ALA A 13 -12.49 12.05 9.69
N ILE A 14 -12.85 11.31 8.63
CA ILE A 14 -12.03 10.22 8.11
C ILE A 14 -10.71 10.80 7.59
N SER A 15 -9.61 10.33 8.13
CA SER A 15 -8.25 10.80 7.81
C SER A 15 -7.54 9.82 6.89
N ILE A 16 -7.05 10.31 5.74
CA ILE A 16 -6.42 9.49 4.71
C ILE A 16 -4.98 9.95 4.47
N ASN A 17 -4.00 9.08 4.65
CA ASN A 17 -2.61 9.34 4.30
C ASN A 17 -2.34 9.01 2.83
N THR A 18 -1.76 9.95 2.08
CA THR A 18 -1.45 9.77 0.65
C THR A 18 0.03 9.49 0.38
N SER A 19 0.82 9.16 1.42
CA SER A 19 2.27 8.96 1.27
C SER A 19 2.81 7.89 2.21
N TYR A 20 3.42 6.86 1.65
CA TYR A 20 4.12 5.79 2.39
C TYR A 20 3.29 5.16 3.52
N SER A 21 2.03 4.91 3.27
CA SER A 21 1.04 4.53 4.28
C SER A 21 1.36 3.21 4.98
N ASP A 22 1.98 2.25 4.28
CA ASP A 22 2.37 0.93 4.81
C ASP A 22 3.35 1.01 5.99
N ALA A 23 4.17 2.04 6.02
CA ALA A 23 5.16 2.24 7.08
C ALA A 23 4.76 3.37 8.04
N VAL A 24 4.29 4.51 7.52
CA VAL A 24 4.00 5.70 8.32
C VAL A 24 2.89 5.45 9.33
N ILE A 25 1.77 4.87 8.89
CA ILE A 25 0.61 4.67 9.77
C ILE A 25 0.91 3.64 10.87
N PRO A 26 1.43 2.42 10.57
CA PRO A 26 1.82 1.47 11.61
C PRO A 26 2.88 2.03 12.57
N TRP A 27 3.82 2.81 12.07
CA TRP A 27 4.87 3.37 12.90
C TRP A 27 4.34 4.44 13.88
N LEU A 28 3.46 5.33 13.42
CA LEU A 28 2.75 6.28 14.28
C LEU A 28 1.96 5.55 15.38
N LYS A 29 1.19 4.53 15.00
CA LYS A 29 0.43 3.70 15.96
C LYS A 29 1.34 3.03 16.97
N SER A 30 2.41 2.37 16.53
CA SER A 30 3.35 1.68 17.42
C SER A 30 4.08 2.63 18.37
N ALA A 31 4.22 3.90 17.98
CA ALA A 31 4.79 4.97 18.79
C ALA A 31 3.77 5.63 19.75
N GLY A 32 2.53 5.13 19.83
CA GLY A 32 1.46 5.70 20.65
C GLY A 32 1.05 7.10 20.21
N LYS A 33 1.21 7.44 18.92
CA LYS A 33 0.82 8.72 18.33
C LYS A 33 -0.55 8.61 17.69
N ALA A 34 -1.23 9.74 17.52
CA ALA A 34 -2.39 9.81 16.64
C ALA A 34 -1.98 9.42 15.21
N TYR A 35 -2.79 8.63 14.53
CA TYR A 35 -2.50 8.07 13.22
C TYR A 35 -3.74 8.13 12.32
N PHE A 36 -3.51 8.03 11.01
CA PHE A 36 -4.58 8.06 10.00
C PHE A 36 -5.41 6.77 10.02
N ASP A 37 -6.67 6.86 9.66
CA ASP A 37 -7.57 5.70 9.59
C ASP A 37 -7.07 4.66 8.57
N PHE A 38 -6.60 5.14 7.42
CA PHE A 38 -5.98 4.33 6.37
C PHE A 38 -5.20 5.20 5.38
N GLY A 39 -4.56 4.55 4.43
CA GLY A 39 -3.85 5.21 3.36
C GLY A 39 -4.56 5.14 2.01
N SER A 40 -4.00 5.83 1.04
CA SER A 40 -4.33 5.67 -0.38
C SER A 40 -3.07 5.37 -1.17
N GLY A 41 -3.20 4.76 -2.33
CA GLY A 41 -2.05 4.50 -3.18
C GLY A 41 -2.24 3.42 -4.23
N ASN A 42 -1.16 2.74 -4.57
CA ASN A 42 -1.02 1.95 -5.78
C ASN A 42 -1.91 0.70 -5.86
N LEU A 43 -2.39 0.15 -4.75
CA LEU A 43 -3.34 -0.98 -4.74
C LEU A 43 -4.54 -0.73 -5.66
N ASN A 44 -5.04 0.49 -5.69
CA ASN A 44 -6.11 0.88 -6.60
C ASN A 44 -5.69 0.98 -8.07
N HIS A 45 -4.40 0.83 -8.38
CA HIS A 45 -3.95 0.69 -9.77
C HIS A 45 -3.95 -0.76 -10.22
N LEU A 46 -3.64 -1.68 -9.32
CA LEU A 46 -3.55 -3.10 -9.64
C LEU A 46 -4.95 -3.71 -9.84
N VAL A 47 -5.89 -3.40 -8.96
CA VAL A 47 -7.26 -3.95 -9.04
C VAL A 47 -7.94 -3.68 -10.38
N PRO A 48 -7.99 -2.45 -10.94
CA PRO A 48 -8.57 -2.21 -12.26
C PRO A 48 -7.87 -2.99 -13.37
N ARG A 49 -6.55 -3.12 -13.33
CA ARG A 49 -5.80 -3.86 -14.35
C ARG A 49 -6.11 -5.35 -14.33
N ILE A 50 -6.25 -5.93 -13.14
CA ILE A 50 -6.72 -7.31 -12.99
C ILE A 50 -8.10 -7.46 -13.61
N LYS A 51 -9.03 -6.55 -13.33
CA LYS A 51 -10.37 -6.56 -13.92
C LYS A 51 -10.34 -6.46 -15.44
N PHE A 52 -9.53 -5.58 -16.01
CA PHE A 52 -9.39 -5.45 -17.47
C PHE A 52 -8.80 -6.71 -18.12
N TYR A 53 -7.73 -7.26 -17.54
CA TYR A 53 -7.15 -8.51 -18.03
C TYR A 53 -8.16 -9.66 -18.03
N ILE A 54 -8.88 -9.86 -16.93
CA ILE A 54 -9.89 -10.91 -16.83
C ILE A 54 -11.03 -10.66 -17.82
N ALA A 55 -11.51 -9.42 -17.93
CA ALA A 55 -12.56 -9.06 -18.87
C ALA A 55 -12.17 -9.38 -20.32
N GLU A 56 -10.96 -9.03 -20.72
CA GLU A 56 -10.43 -9.31 -22.06
C GLU A 56 -10.26 -10.83 -22.28
N LYS A 57 -9.62 -11.52 -21.35
CA LYS A 57 -9.35 -12.95 -21.45
C LYS A 57 -10.61 -13.81 -21.58
N TYR A 58 -11.67 -13.45 -20.86
CA TYR A 58 -12.93 -14.24 -20.80
C TYR A 58 -14.07 -13.61 -21.60
N GLY A 59 -13.83 -12.54 -22.35
CA GLY A 59 -14.84 -11.86 -23.16
C GLY A 59 -15.98 -11.22 -22.33
N ILE A 60 -15.69 -10.76 -21.12
CA ILE A 60 -16.65 -10.12 -20.23
C ILE A 60 -16.84 -8.67 -20.67
N LYS A 61 -18.04 -8.28 -21.05
CA LYS A 61 -18.33 -6.93 -21.58
C LYS A 61 -18.25 -5.83 -20.53
N ASN A 62 -18.67 -6.13 -19.29
CA ASN A 62 -18.67 -5.17 -18.20
C ASN A 62 -17.70 -5.62 -17.11
N PHE A 63 -16.52 -5.00 -17.05
CA PHE A 63 -15.49 -5.32 -16.06
C PHE A 63 -15.92 -4.98 -14.61
N ASN A 64 -16.98 -4.18 -14.42
CA ASN A 64 -17.52 -3.90 -13.10
C ASN A 64 -18.24 -5.11 -12.49
N ASP A 65 -18.61 -6.11 -13.30
CA ASP A 65 -19.20 -7.36 -12.82
C ASP A 65 -18.14 -8.33 -12.27
N ILE A 66 -16.87 -7.95 -12.33
CA ILE A 66 -15.73 -8.70 -11.79
C ILE A 66 -15.37 -8.14 -10.42
N ASP A 67 -15.45 -8.98 -9.40
CA ASP A 67 -14.97 -8.67 -8.05
C ASP A 67 -13.53 -9.16 -7.89
N VAL A 68 -12.66 -8.27 -7.45
CA VAL A 68 -11.28 -8.59 -7.10
C VAL A 68 -11.08 -8.29 -5.64
N THR A 69 -10.55 -9.26 -4.90
CA THR A 69 -10.10 -9.10 -3.52
C THR A 69 -8.62 -9.41 -3.46
N ILE A 70 -7.81 -8.50 -2.92
CA ILE A 70 -6.36 -8.65 -2.84
C ILE A 70 -5.83 -8.12 -1.51
N ALA A 71 -4.86 -8.84 -0.94
CA ALA A 71 -4.09 -8.36 0.20
C ALA A 71 -2.60 -8.46 -0.15
N VAL A 72 -1.93 -7.32 -0.24
CA VAL A 72 -0.52 -7.16 -0.60
C VAL A 72 -0.02 -5.80 -0.12
N SER A 73 1.26 -5.67 0.23
CA SER A 73 1.82 -4.38 0.62
C SER A 73 1.78 -3.37 -0.53
N HIS A 74 1.67 -2.11 -0.20
CA HIS A 74 1.63 -1.02 -1.16
C HIS A 74 2.88 -0.93 -2.04
N PHE A 75 4.05 -1.17 -1.45
CA PHE A 75 5.31 -1.15 -2.20
C PHE A 75 5.48 -2.38 -3.06
N HIS A 76 5.12 -3.54 -2.56
CA HIS A 76 5.18 -4.79 -3.32
C HIS A 76 4.24 -4.76 -4.54
N ASP A 77 3.07 -4.13 -4.43
CA ASP A 77 2.21 -3.83 -5.56
C ASP A 77 2.95 -3.00 -6.65
N VAL A 78 3.83 -2.07 -6.26
CA VAL A 78 4.66 -1.34 -7.24
C VAL A 78 5.59 -2.27 -7.99
N VAL A 79 6.21 -3.25 -7.33
CA VAL A 79 7.06 -4.27 -7.96
C VAL A 79 6.24 -5.12 -8.93
N ILE A 80 5.10 -5.64 -8.49
CA ILE A 80 4.18 -6.40 -9.35
C ILE A 80 3.78 -5.56 -10.58
N SER A 81 3.44 -4.30 -10.37
CA SER A 81 3.02 -3.39 -11.42
C SER A 81 4.11 -3.09 -12.44
N LYS A 82 5.36 -3.04 -12.02
CA LYS A 82 6.52 -2.74 -12.87
C LYS A 82 7.10 -3.99 -13.53
N GLU A 83 7.19 -5.07 -12.78
CA GLU A 83 7.98 -6.25 -13.14
C GLU A 83 7.11 -7.46 -13.52
N GLY A 84 5.82 -7.45 -13.15
CA GLY A 84 4.88 -8.50 -13.53
C GLY A 84 5.04 -9.81 -12.76
N HIS A 85 5.66 -9.77 -11.58
CA HIS A 85 5.81 -10.93 -10.69
C HIS A 85 5.82 -10.52 -9.22
N ALA A 86 5.60 -11.46 -8.33
CA ALA A 86 5.50 -11.24 -6.89
C ALA A 86 6.77 -11.69 -6.12
N GLU A 87 7.93 -11.65 -6.74
CA GLU A 87 9.24 -12.00 -6.11
C GLU A 87 9.22 -13.31 -5.32
N GLY A 88 8.41 -14.29 -5.76
CA GLY A 88 8.24 -15.59 -5.09
C GLY A 88 7.27 -15.57 -3.90
N GLN A 89 6.66 -14.45 -3.59
CA GLN A 89 5.66 -14.35 -2.51
C GLN A 89 4.28 -14.86 -2.97
N ASP A 90 3.57 -15.49 -2.05
CA ASP A 90 2.19 -15.91 -2.30
C ASP A 90 1.22 -14.80 -1.88
N ILE A 91 0.98 -13.86 -2.79
CA ILE A 91 -0.03 -12.83 -2.57
C ILE A 91 -1.43 -13.42 -2.50
N LEU A 92 -2.26 -12.92 -1.60
CA LEU A 92 -3.67 -13.29 -1.51
C LEU A 92 -4.45 -12.57 -2.59
N LEU A 93 -4.98 -13.33 -3.54
CA LEU A 93 -5.77 -12.83 -4.66
C LEU A 93 -6.96 -13.75 -4.91
N ASP A 94 -8.16 -13.18 -4.87
CA ASP A 94 -9.43 -13.84 -5.19
C ASP A 94 -10.15 -13.05 -6.28
N ILE A 95 -10.73 -13.75 -7.25
CA ILE A 95 -11.44 -13.13 -8.37
C ILE A 95 -12.77 -13.85 -8.57
N LYS A 96 -13.86 -13.08 -8.60
CA LYS A 96 -15.20 -13.59 -8.87
C LYS A 96 -15.85 -12.84 -10.02
N PHE A 97 -16.63 -13.55 -10.81
CA PHE A 97 -17.51 -12.98 -11.81
C PHE A 97 -18.96 -13.29 -11.46
N GLN A 98 -19.76 -12.26 -11.21
CA GLN A 98 -21.14 -12.39 -10.75
C GLN A 98 -21.28 -13.34 -9.54
N GLY A 99 -20.38 -13.22 -8.57
CA GLY A 99 -20.34 -14.01 -7.34
C GLY A 99 -19.81 -15.43 -7.47
N LYS A 100 -19.36 -15.86 -8.65
CA LYS A 100 -18.75 -17.18 -8.87
C LYS A 100 -17.25 -17.07 -8.98
N ASP A 101 -16.54 -17.97 -8.31
CA ASP A 101 -15.08 -18.03 -8.35
C ASP A 101 -14.61 -18.25 -9.80
N MET A 102 -13.55 -17.53 -10.17
CA MET A 102 -12.90 -17.66 -11.47
C MET A 102 -11.59 -18.43 -11.33
N ASP A 103 -11.35 -19.35 -12.25
CA ASP A 103 -10.05 -20.00 -12.39
C ASP A 103 -9.10 -19.12 -13.22
N PHE A 104 -7.88 -18.89 -12.72
CA PHE A 104 -6.86 -18.07 -13.40
C PHE A 104 -5.45 -18.52 -13.06
N ASN A 105 -4.55 -18.36 -14.02
CA ASN A 105 -3.12 -18.54 -13.77
C ASN A 105 -2.55 -17.24 -13.17
N LYS A 106 -2.12 -17.29 -11.91
CA LYS A 106 -1.63 -16.12 -11.16
C LYS A 106 -0.40 -15.50 -11.83
N GLU A 107 0.56 -16.28 -12.29
CA GLU A 107 1.78 -15.77 -12.93
C GLU A 107 1.46 -15.04 -14.24
N GLU A 108 0.63 -15.65 -15.09
CA GLU A 108 0.19 -15.04 -16.34
C GLU A 108 -0.56 -13.73 -16.09
N LEU A 109 -1.45 -13.72 -15.10
CA LEU A 109 -2.21 -12.54 -14.71
C LEU A 109 -1.28 -11.41 -14.24
N LEU A 110 -0.36 -11.68 -13.32
CA LEU A 110 0.56 -10.66 -12.81
C LEU A 110 1.44 -10.09 -13.92
N LYS A 111 1.95 -10.96 -14.80
CA LYS A 111 2.73 -10.53 -15.98
C LYS A 111 1.93 -9.63 -16.90
N SER A 112 0.65 -9.91 -17.13
CA SER A 112 -0.23 -9.12 -17.96
C SER A 112 -0.66 -7.79 -17.33
N CYS A 113 -0.59 -7.70 -15.99
CA CYS A 113 -0.86 -6.48 -15.26
C CYS A 113 0.34 -5.52 -15.19
N SER A 114 1.52 -5.91 -15.67
CA SER A 114 2.69 -5.02 -15.70
C SER A 114 2.50 -3.88 -16.69
N ILE A 115 3.00 -2.70 -16.32
CA ILE A 115 2.96 -1.48 -17.14
C ILE A 115 4.29 -0.75 -17.09
N ALA A 116 4.59 0.00 -18.14
CA ALA A 116 5.69 0.96 -18.09
C ALA A 116 5.33 2.09 -17.13
N MET A 117 5.94 2.09 -15.94
CA MET A 117 5.69 3.14 -14.94
C MET A 117 6.25 4.47 -15.42
N PRO A 118 5.41 5.50 -15.58
CA PRO A 118 5.90 6.83 -15.94
C PRO A 118 6.78 7.41 -14.83
N VAL A 119 7.79 8.20 -15.22
CA VAL A 119 8.77 8.80 -14.28
C VAL A 119 8.56 10.30 -14.07
N ASP A 120 7.55 10.87 -14.71
CA ASP A 120 7.25 12.30 -14.72
C ASP A 120 5.87 12.62 -14.11
N GLN A 121 5.29 13.74 -14.48
CA GLN A 121 3.96 14.16 -14.03
C GLN A 121 2.85 13.13 -14.29
N LYS A 122 2.99 12.26 -15.29
CA LYS A 122 2.00 11.19 -15.56
C LYS A 122 1.91 10.20 -14.37
N ARG A 123 3.02 9.95 -13.67
CA ARG A 123 3.00 9.16 -12.43
C ARG A 123 2.17 9.84 -11.34
N ASN A 124 2.30 11.16 -11.21
CA ASN A 124 1.48 11.92 -10.27
C ASN A 124 -0.01 11.85 -10.63
N MET A 125 -0.35 11.86 -11.92
CA MET A 125 -1.74 11.68 -12.38
C MET A 125 -2.29 10.29 -12.03
N MET A 126 -1.49 9.24 -12.15
CA MET A 126 -1.89 7.89 -11.73
C MET A 126 -2.18 7.85 -10.22
N ASN A 127 -1.27 8.41 -9.41
CA ASN A 127 -1.47 8.49 -7.96
C ASN A 127 -2.71 9.33 -7.60
N ALA A 128 -2.93 10.43 -8.30
CA ALA A 128 -4.11 11.28 -8.11
C ALA A 128 -5.41 10.53 -8.46
N SER A 129 -5.42 9.72 -9.52
CA SER A 129 -6.56 8.87 -9.88
C SER A 129 -6.90 7.88 -8.78
N SER A 130 -5.90 7.17 -8.22
CA SER A 130 -6.11 6.25 -7.11
C SER A 130 -6.65 6.95 -5.86
N ASN A 131 -6.09 8.12 -5.53
CA ASN A 131 -6.58 8.92 -4.42
C ASN A 131 -8.02 9.37 -4.63
N PHE A 132 -8.35 9.79 -5.86
CA PHE A 132 -9.70 10.20 -6.23
C PHE A 132 -10.70 9.04 -6.06
N ASP A 133 -10.37 7.85 -6.52
CA ASP A 133 -11.23 6.67 -6.39
C ASP A 133 -11.55 6.35 -4.93
N ILE A 134 -10.55 6.44 -4.05
CA ILE A 134 -10.76 6.24 -2.61
C ILE A 134 -11.65 7.32 -2.02
N ILE A 135 -11.35 8.59 -2.27
CA ILE A 135 -12.14 9.72 -1.76
C ILE A 135 -13.58 9.63 -2.28
N PHE A 136 -13.75 9.36 -3.58
CA PHE A 136 -15.08 9.20 -4.19
C PHE A 136 -15.85 8.04 -3.58
N SER A 137 -15.19 6.91 -3.31
CA SER A 137 -15.79 5.74 -2.68
C SER A 137 -16.24 6.04 -1.24
N VAL A 138 -15.41 6.73 -0.46
CA VAL A 138 -15.77 7.18 0.90
C VAL A 138 -16.97 8.12 0.86
N LEU A 139 -16.93 9.15 -0.01
CA LEU A 139 -18.04 10.09 -0.15
C LEU A 139 -19.34 9.42 -0.62
N THR A 140 -19.23 8.44 -1.51
CA THR A 140 -20.37 7.65 -1.97
C THR A 140 -20.96 6.82 -0.84
N ALA A 141 -20.12 6.14 -0.06
CA ALA A 141 -20.58 5.40 1.12
C ALA A 141 -21.35 6.30 2.08
N LEU A 142 -20.76 7.44 2.45
CA LEU A 142 -21.36 8.39 3.40
C LEU A 142 -22.67 9.03 2.90
N ARG A 143 -22.73 9.43 1.61
CA ARG A 143 -23.91 10.09 1.05
C ARG A 143 -25.08 9.16 0.83
N GLU A 144 -24.79 7.91 0.45
CA GLU A 144 -25.82 6.91 0.13
C GLU A 144 -26.10 5.98 1.31
N GLU A 145 -25.46 6.22 2.46
CA GLU A 145 -25.59 5.40 3.69
C GLU A 145 -25.42 3.91 3.42
N LYS A 146 -24.45 3.57 2.55
CA LYS A 146 -24.21 2.20 2.11
C LYS A 146 -22.80 1.73 2.42
N GLN A 147 -22.58 0.42 2.29
CA GLN A 147 -21.25 -0.16 2.36
C GLN A 147 -20.58 -0.12 0.98
N VAL A 148 -19.30 0.29 0.96
CA VAL A 148 -18.47 0.32 -0.24
C VAL A 148 -17.15 -0.40 0.05
N LYS A 149 -16.81 -1.37 -0.80
CA LYS A 149 -15.55 -2.11 -0.74
C LYS A 149 -14.46 -1.35 -1.50
N ILE A 150 -13.32 -1.20 -0.87
CA ILE A 150 -12.10 -0.61 -1.45
C ILE A 150 -10.86 -1.36 -0.98
N HIS A 151 -9.70 -1.05 -1.55
CA HIS A 151 -8.40 -1.59 -1.15
C HIS A 151 -7.49 -0.46 -0.69
N THR A 152 -6.98 -0.54 0.52
CA THR A 152 -6.18 0.55 1.11
C THR A 152 -5.01 0.02 1.94
N PRO A 153 -3.87 0.72 1.97
CA PRO A 153 -2.77 0.40 2.87
C PRO A 153 -2.96 1.01 4.26
N GLY A 154 -2.35 0.41 5.27
CA GLY A 154 -2.20 0.99 6.61
C GLY A 154 -3.48 1.06 7.45
N VAL A 155 -4.52 0.35 7.07
CA VAL A 155 -5.83 0.36 7.76
C VAL A 155 -5.67 0.05 9.24
N ASN A 156 -6.26 0.90 10.09
CA ASN A 156 -6.20 0.75 11.55
C ASN A 156 -4.78 0.56 12.09
N GLY A 157 -3.76 1.07 11.41
CA GLY A 157 -2.36 0.95 11.78
C GLY A 157 -1.76 -0.43 11.53
N GLU A 158 -2.35 -1.24 10.68
CA GLU A 158 -1.76 -2.52 10.24
C GLU A 158 -0.76 -2.30 9.10
N ILE A 159 0.30 -3.12 9.09
CA ILE A 159 1.31 -3.09 8.04
C ILE A 159 0.73 -3.72 6.77
N GLY A 160 0.91 -3.04 5.64
CA GLY A 160 0.52 -3.55 4.32
C GLY A 160 -0.84 -3.08 3.83
N GLY A 161 -1.34 -3.70 2.77
CA GLY A 161 -2.58 -3.35 2.09
C GLY A 161 -3.67 -4.39 2.25
N TYR A 162 -4.90 -3.92 2.40
CA TYR A 162 -6.05 -4.74 2.76
C TYR A 162 -7.29 -4.37 1.95
N PRO A 163 -8.15 -5.37 1.64
CA PRO A 163 -9.52 -5.10 1.30
C PRO A 163 -10.27 -4.60 2.54
N ILE A 164 -11.01 -3.52 2.41
CA ILE A 164 -11.83 -2.95 3.48
C ILE A 164 -13.23 -2.61 3.01
N ILE A 165 -14.12 -2.49 3.97
CA ILE A 165 -15.48 -1.98 3.77
C ILE A 165 -15.58 -0.65 4.50
N ILE A 166 -15.92 0.40 3.77
CA ILE A 166 -16.38 1.67 4.34
C ILE A 166 -17.87 1.53 4.62
N ASP A 167 -18.25 1.69 5.87
CA ASP A 167 -19.65 1.70 6.29
C ASP A 167 -20.14 3.15 6.35
N GLY A 168 -21.02 3.50 5.43
CA GLY A 168 -21.51 4.88 5.29
C GLY A 168 -22.45 5.33 6.42
N VAL A 169 -23.07 4.40 7.13
CA VAL A 169 -23.96 4.73 8.27
C VAL A 169 -23.15 5.09 9.51
N THR A 170 -22.11 4.33 9.79
CA THR A 170 -21.27 4.51 10.99
C THR A 170 -20.02 5.36 10.73
N ALA A 171 -19.75 5.73 9.48
CA ALA A 171 -18.53 6.41 9.05
C ALA A 171 -17.23 5.69 9.49
N THR A 172 -17.23 4.36 9.45
CA THR A 172 -16.09 3.53 9.90
C THR A 172 -15.53 2.68 8.77
N ALA A 173 -14.22 2.38 8.86
CA ALA A 173 -13.53 1.44 8.00
C ALA A 173 -13.30 0.12 8.75
N LYS A 174 -13.66 -1.01 8.11
CA LYS A 174 -13.48 -2.36 8.67
C LYS A 174 -12.78 -3.24 7.65
N PHE A 175 -11.99 -4.22 8.12
CA PHE A 175 -11.43 -5.24 7.23
C PHE A 175 -12.54 -6.04 6.56
N ASP A 176 -12.38 -6.29 5.26
CA ASP A 176 -13.23 -7.23 4.55
C ASP A 176 -12.68 -8.65 4.74
N GLU A 177 -13.28 -9.38 5.67
CA GLU A 177 -12.92 -10.78 5.97
C GLU A 177 -13.80 -11.79 5.21
N SER A 178 -14.46 -11.38 4.13
CA SER A 178 -15.35 -12.27 3.35
C SER A 178 -14.59 -13.40 2.64
N VAL A 179 -13.29 -13.26 2.39
CA VAL A 179 -12.46 -14.27 1.71
C VAL A 179 -11.38 -14.82 2.63
N TRP A 180 -10.68 -13.97 3.36
CA TRP A 180 -9.60 -14.34 4.28
C TRP A 180 -9.78 -13.69 5.64
N THR A 181 -9.31 -14.35 6.67
CA THR A 181 -9.23 -13.76 8.01
C THR A 181 -8.17 -12.67 8.03
N ILE A 182 -8.31 -11.73 8.98
CA ILE A 182 -7.31 -10.68 9.18
C ILE A 182 -5.91 -11.26 9.44
N ASP A 183 -5.79 -12.39 10.13
CA ASP A 183 -4.49 -13.01 10.41
C ASP A 183 -3.83 -13.60 9.16
N GLN A 184 -4.60 -14.15 8.22
CA GLN A 184 -4.09 -14.57 6.92
C GLN A 184 -3.58 -13.37 6.11
N MET A 185 -4.34 -12.27 6.09
CA MET A 185 -3.94 -11.05 5.39
C MET A 185 -2.72 -10.39 6.03
N ARG A 186 -2.63 -10.36 7.37
CA ARG A 186 -1.44 -9.88 8.10
C ARG A 186 -0.19 -10.68 7.74
N LYS A 187 -0.32 -12.01 7.70
CA LYS A 187 0.80 -12.87 7.32
C LYS A 187 1.30 -12.55 5.91
N ALA A 188 0.42 -12.52 4.93
CA ALA A 188 0.78 -12.22 3.54
C ALA A 188 1.43 -10.82 3.40
N ASN A 189 0.89 -9.81 4.08
CA ASN A 189 1.43 -8.46 4.07
C ASN A 189 2.84 -8.38 4.70
N ARG A 190 3.10 -9.12 5.79
CA ARG A 190 4.44 -9.17 6.40
C ARG A 190 5.47 -9.83 5.48
N GLU A 191 5.09 -10.90 4.79
CA GLU A 191 5.95 -11.55 3.81
C GLU A 191 6.26 -10.60 2.64
N SER A 192 5.26 -9.87 2.17
CA SER A 192 5.43 -8.92 1.07
C SER A 192 6.27 -7.70 1.47
N ILE A 193 6.05 -7.08 2.64
CA ILE A 193 6.83 -5.93 3.08
C ILE A 193 8.28 -6.28 3.41
N TYR A 194 8.55 -7.55 3.72
CA TYR A 194 9.91 -8.03 3.89
C TYR A 194 10.72 -7.90 2.59
N CYS A 195 10.13 -8.18 1.44
CA CYS A 195 10.76 -7.95 0.13
C CYS A 195 11.03 -6.47 -0.13
N ASP A 196 10.24 -5.58 0.46
CA ASP A 196 10.44 -4.13 0.40
C ASP A 196 11.55 -3.64 1.36
N GLY A 197 12.20 -4.54 2.09
CA GLY A 197 13.32 -4.24 2.98
C GLY A 197 12.93 -3.92 4.42
N VAL A 198 11.68 -4.13 4.82
CA VAL A 198 11.20 -3.93 6.19
C VAL A 198 10.92 -5.28 6.85
N GLU A 199 11.63 -5.57 7.92
CA GLU A 199 11.45 -6.80 8.70
C GLU A 199 10.27 -6.68 9.66
N ASN A 200 10.16 -5.55 10.36
CA ASN A 200 9.08 -5.29 11.31
C ASN A 200 8.95 -3.81 11.67
N ILE A 201 7.75 -3.45 12.18
CA ILE A 201 7.48 -2.15 12.82
C ILE A 201 6.76 -2.44 14.13
N THR A 202 7.44 -2.28 15.24
CA THR A 202 6.93 -2.56 16.59
C THR A 202 7.62 -1.67 17.63
N ASP A 203 6.96 -1.41 18.74
CA ASP A 203 7.51 -0.66 19.87
C ASP A 203 8.21 0.65 19.46
N ALA A 204 7.51 1.44 18.63
CA ALA A 204 8.02 2.67 18.04
C ALA A 204 9.32 2.51 17.21
N THR A 205 9.65 1.29 16.80
CA THR A 205 10.89 0.98 16.08
C THR A 205 10.58 0.31 14.73
N LEU A 206 11.16 0.85 13.67
CA LEU A 206 11.21 0.20 12.35
C LEU A 206 12.51 -0.60 12.27
N VAL A 207 12.42 -1.85 11.83
CA VAL A 207 13.57 -2.74 11.63
C VAL A 207 13.69 -3.05 10.14
N TYR A 208 14.85 -2.74 9.56
CA TYR A 208 15.18 -3.09 8.18
C TYR A 208 15.64 -4.55 8.07
N THR A 209 15.51 -5.15 6.89
CA THR A 209 16.11 -6.46 6.61
C THR A 209 17.63 -6.35 6.52
N ASP A 210 18.35 -7.42 6.84
CA ASP A 210 19.81 -7.47 6.69
C ASP A 210 20.23 -7.27 5.23
N GLU A 211 19.40 -7.80 4.30
CA GLU A 211 19.63 -7.65 2.88
C GLU A 211 19.59 -6.18 2.44
N LEU A 212 18.62 -5.40 2.90
CA LEU A 212 18.53 -3.97 2.59
C LEU A 212 19.75 -3.24 3.12
N VAL A 213 20.13 -3.47 4.39
CA VAL A 213 21.31 -2.84 5.00
C VAL A 213 22.59 -3.15 4.22
N ALA A 214 22.76 -4.42 3.83
CA ALA A 214 23.89 -4.86 3.01
C ALA A 214 23.88 -4.23 1.61
N LYS A 215 22.71 -4.15 0.96
CA LYS A 215 22.56 -3.48 -0.35
C LYS A 215 22.94 -1.99 -0.28
N VAL A 216 22.50 -1.27 0.76
CA VAL A 216 22.83 0.13 0.98
C VAL A 216 24.34 0.29 1.17
N LYS A 217 24.97 -0.54 2.02
CA LYS A 217 26.40 -0.52 2.23
C LYS A 217 27.18 -0.77 0.94
N LYS A 218 26.77 -1.77 0.18
CA LYS A 218 27.42 -2.13 -1.10
C LYS A 218 27.28 -1.04 -2.16
N SER A 219 26.11 -0.42 -2.26
CA SER A 219 25.79 0.52 -3.35
C SER A 219 26.27 1.94 -3.07
N PHE A 220 26.25 2.36 -1.81
CA PHE A 220 26.51 3.75 -1.42
C PHE A 220 27.65 3.90 -0.43
N ASN A 221 28.23 2.79 0.05
CA ASN A 221 29.25 2.77 1.13
C ASN A 221 28.78 3.47 2.41
N VAL A 222 27.48 3.45 2.70
CA VAL A 222 26.84 4.05 3.87
C VAL A 222 26.41 2.96 4.83
N ASP A 223 26.67 3.15 6.12
CA ASP A 223 26.21 2.25 7.18
C ASP A 223 24.81 2.69 7.64
N LEU A 224 23.78 2.10 7.01
CA LEU A 224 22.40 2.30 7.44
C LEU A 224 22.16 1.56 8.76
N PRO A 225 21.58 2.21 9.80
CA PRO A 225 21.26 1.49 11.04
C PRO A 225 20.23 0.39 10.77
N LYS A 226 20.42 -0.79 11.36
CA LYS A 226 19.50 -1.94 11.23
C LYS A 226 18.10 -1.61 11.74
N SER A 227 17.99 -0.75 12.75
CA SER A 227 16.73 -0.31 13.33
C SER A 227 16.70 1.19 13.57
N VAL A 228 15.51 1.78 13.44
CA VAL A 228 15.27 3.22 13.60
C VAL A 228 14.15 3.41 14.60
N LYS A 229 14.43 4.04 15.73
CA LYS A 229 13.38 4.46 16.66
C LYS A 229 12.64 5.67 16.10
N PHE A 230 11.36 5.79 16.38
CA PHE A 230 10.54 6.91 15.93
C PHE A 230 11.14 8.29 16.29
N VAL A 231 11.77 8.39 17.45
CA VAL A 231 12.42 9.63 17.90
C VAL A 231 13.71 9.98 17.13
N ASP A 232 14.31 9.01 16.45
CA ASP A 232 15.58 9.17 15.71
C ASP A 232 15.35 9.33 14.19
N ILE A 233 14.11 9.45 13.76
CA ILE A 233 13.76 9.48 12.32
C ILE A 233 14.46 10.62 11.58
N GLU A 234 14.57 11.80 12.18
CA GLU A 234 15.21 12.97 11.57
C GLU A 234 16.73 12.73 11.36
N ASN A 235 17.39 12.12 12.34
CA ASN A 235 18.82 11.80 12.24
C ASN A 235 19.10 10.81 11.10
N VAL A 236 18.24 9.80 10.94
CA VAL A 236 18.40 8.80 9.85
C VAL A 236 18.01 9.41 8.51
N ALA A 237 17.00 10.26 8.45
CA ALA A 237 16.63 10.99 7.24
C ALA A 237 17.80 11.89 6.79
N ASP A 238 18.43 12.62 7.70
CA ASP A 238 19.59 13.45 7.40
C ASP A 238 20.79 12.62 6.90
N LEU A 239 21.04 11.46 7.49
CA LEU A 239 22.07 10.53 7.01
C LEU A 239 21.78 10.12 5.55
N ILE A 240 20.56 9.69 5.25
CA ILE A 240 20.15 9.27 3.90
C ILE A 240 20.26 10.44 2.92
N ILE A 241 19.73 11.60 3.27
CA ILE A 241 19.77 12.80 2.42
C ILE A 241 21.22 13.21 2.12
N ASN A 242 22.05 13.30 3.14
CA ASN A 242 23.40 13.84 2.98
C ASN A 242 24.40 12.85 2.38
N GLN A 243 24.26 11.55 2.68
CA GLN A 243 25.24 10.54 2.26
C GLN A 243 24.80 9.71 1.05
N ILE A 244 23.50 9.67 0.74
CA ILE A 244 22.97 8.90 -0.40
C ILE A 244 22.38 9.83 -1.46
N ILE A 245 21.39 10.66 -1.11
CA ILE A 245 20.62 11.41 -2.11
C ILE A 245 21.46 12.55 -2.72
N LYS A 246 22.00 13.44 -1.90
CA LYS A 246 22.76 14.59 -2.40
C LYS A 246 23.97 14.22 -3.28
N PRO A 247 24.80 13.22 -2.93
CA PRO A 247 25.90 12.80 -3.80
C PRO A 247 25.46 12.31 -5.17
N GLN A 248 24.28 11.67 -5.28
CA GLN A 248 23.76 11.17 -6.56
C GLN A 248 23.25 12.30 -7.45
N VAL A 249 22.65 13.35 -6.89
CA VAL A 249 22.15 14.49 -7.68
C VAL A 249 23.29 15.21 -8.40
N PHE A 250 24.47 15.28 -7.83
CA PHE A 250 25.64 15.93 -8.47
C PHE A 250 26.23 15.13 -9.63
N ILE A 251 25.99 13.82 -9.72
CA ILE A 251 26.48 12.97 -10.82
C ILE A 251 25.64 13.17 -12.10
N PHE A 252 24.38 13.56 -11.96
CA PHE A 252 23.47 13.77 -13.11
C PHE A 252 23.49 15.20 -13.67
N VAL A 253 24.26 16.11 -13.11
CA VAL A 253 24.35 17.53 -13.53
C VAL A 253 25.69 17.82 -14.24
N GLN A 254 26.56 16.84 -14.41
CA GLN A 254 27.76 16.89 -15.26
C GLN A 254 27.54 16.10 -16.56
#